data_13b573d9d0d073565cc027f8b0ce9bc0
#
_entry.id   13b573d9d0d073565cc027f8b0ce9bc0
#
_cell.length_a   1.000
_cell.length_b   1.000
_cell.length_c   1.000
_cell.angle_alpha   90.00
_cell.angle_beta   90.00
_cell.angle_gamma   90.00
#
_symmetry.space_group_name_H-M   'P 1'
#
loop_
_entity.id
_entity.type
_entity.pdbx_description
1 polymer ?
#
loop_
_entity_poly.entity_id
_entity_poly.type
_entity_poly.pdbx_seq_one_letter_code
_entity_poly.pdbx_strand_id
1 'polypeptide(L)'
;MPSQKVLEQKQQVVAQLAERIQGSVAGIIVDYKGITVEDDTKLRKELRESGVKYTVVKNTLIKRAAEKAGLNGIDDVLNGTSAIATSADDYVAAARILQKFADQHDNFKVKTGYLDNEVISLEKIQSLAKLPSREVLLANVLGAFQAPIASFARAVQAIVDKNNEAAPAEEAPAEA
;
A
#
# COMPACT_ATOMS: atom_id res chain seq x y z
N MET A 1 13.29 23.83 -33.45
CA MET A 1 14.08 23.35 -32.30
C MET A 1 13.37 23.79 -31.03
N PRO A 2 13.27 22.96 -29.97
CA PRO A 2 12.67 23.42 -28.73
C PRO A 2 13.52 24.54 -28.13
N SER A 3 12.86 25.57 -27.58
CA SER A 3 13.52 26.66 -26.88
C SER A 3 14.36 26.12 -25.73
N GLN A 4 15.57 26.63 -25.50
CA GLN A 4 16.45 26.24 -24.39
C GLN A 4 15.73 26.25 -23.04
N LYS A 5 14.89 27.27 -22.82
CA LYS A 5 14.05 27.40 -21.60
C LYS A 5 13.10 26.22 -21.37
N VAL A 6 12.51 25.68 -22.44
CA VAL A 6 11.62 24.50 -22.35
C VAL A 6 12.43 23.22 -22.09
N LEU A 7 13.65 23.15 -22.58
CA LEU A 7 14.53 22.01 -22.34
C LEU A 7 15.02 21.99 -20.89
N GLU A 8 15.39 23.13 -20.33
CA GLU A 8 15.76 23.30 -18.93
C GLU A 8 14.61 22.90 -17.98
N GLN A 9 13.38 23.36 -18.26
CA GLN A 9 12.21 22.97 -17.48
C GLN A 9 11.98 21.45 -17.47
N LYS A 10 12.13 20.78 -18.61
CA LYS A 10 12.00 19.33 -18.69
C LYS A 10 13.12 18.62 -17.92
N GLN A 11 14.34 19.13 -17.97
CA GLN A 11 15.48 18.60 -17.21
C GLN A 11 15.24 18.74 -15.70
N GLN A 12 14.71 19.87 -15.24
CA GLN A 12 14.34 20.08 -13.85
C GLN A 12 13.26 19.08 -13.38
N VAL A 13 12.22 18.88 -14.20
CA VAL A 13 11.17 17.89 -13.88
C VAL A 13 11.75 16.47 -13.77
N VAL A 14 12.65 16.08 -14.68
CA VAL A 14 13.32 14.78 -14.63
C VAL A 14 14.20 14.66 -13.40
N ALA A 15 14.95 15.72 -13.03
CA ALA A 15 15.78 15.71 -11.83
C ALA A 15 14.93 15.54 -10.55
N GLN A 16 13.88 16.36 -10.40
CA GLN A 16 12.96 16.27 -9.27
C GLN A 16 12.26 14.89 -9.17
N LEU A 17 11.91 14.30 -10.33
CA LEU A 17 11.29 12.98 -10.35
C LEU A 17 12.30 11.90 -9.99
N ALA A 18 13.54 11.98 -10.46
CA ALA A 18 14.60 11.05 -10.11
C ALA A 18 14.93 11.10 -8.61
N GLU A 19 15.08 12.30 -8.03
CA GLU A 19 15.27 12.47 -6.58
C GLU A 19 14.10 11.89 -5.79
N ARG A 20 12.87 12.09 -6.27
CA ARG A 20 11.67 11.54 -5.63
C ARG A 20 11.65 10.01 -5.68
N ILE A 21 12.02 9.41 -6.81
CA ILE A 21 12.12 7.96 -6.96
C ILE A 21 13.18 7.39 -6.02
N GLN A 22 14.37 8.00 -5.98
CA GLN A 22 15.46 7.57 -5.10
C GLN A 22 15.13 7.74 -3.61
N GLY A 23 14.38 8.78 -3.25
CA GLY A 23 13.94 9.03 -1.88
C GLY A 23 12.66 8.31 -1.49
N SER A 24 12.05 7.52 -2.39
CA SER A 24 10.85 6.73 -2.10
C SER A 24 11.20 5.26 -1.89
N VAL A 25 10.55 4.67 -0.90
CA VAL A 25 10.70 3.26 -0.56
C VAL A 25 9.89 2.38 -1.53
N ALA A 26 8.73 2.88 -1.96
CA ALA A 26 7.86 2.19 -2.90
C ALA A 26 7.29 3.15 -3.93
N GLY A 27 7.13 2.68 -5.17
CA GLY A 27 6.41 3.40 -6.19
C GLY A 27 5.65 2.47 -7.12
N ILE A 28 4.50 2.95 -7.61
CA ILE A 28 3.61 2.19 -8.48
C ILE A 28 3.26 3.02 -9.69
N ILE A 29 3.34 2.41 -10.86
CA ILE A 29 2.96 3.00 -12.13
C ILE A 29 1.60 2.44 -12.53
N VAL A 30 0.66 3.35 -12.81
CA VAL A 30 -0.71 3.02 -13.15
C VAL A 30 -1.13 3.65 -14.46
N ASP A 31 -2.13 3.03 -15.10
CA ASP A 31 -2.86 3.60 -16.22
C ASP A 31 -4.16 4.22 -15.71
N TYR A 32 -4.33 5.52 -15.95
CA TYR A 32 -5.51 6.27 -15.51
C TYR A 32 -6.51 6.56 -16.65
N LYS A 33 -6.39 5.85 -17.78
CA LYS A 33 -7.26 6.07 -18.93
C LYS A 33 -8.73 5.79 -18.60
N GLY A 34 -9.62 6.75 -18.91
CA GLY A 34 -11.06 6.56 -18.78
C GLY A 34 -11.64 6.73 -17.37
N ILE A 35 -10.90 7.32 -16.44
CA ILE A 35 -11.40 7.70 -15.12
C ILE A 35 -12.15 9.02 -15.20
N THR A 36 -13.21 9.18 -14.39
CA THR A 36 -13.91 10.45 -14.24
C THR A 36 -13.08 11.43 -13.38
N VAL A 37 -13.32 12.73 -13.57
CA VAL A 37 -12.63 13.76 -12.77
C VAL A 37 -12.99 13.64 -11.28
N GLU A 38 -14.21 13.20 -10.98
CA GLU A 38 -14.66 12.99 -9.61
C GLU A 38 -13.87 11.88 -8.92
N ASP A 39 -13.73 10.75 -9.60
CA ASP A 39 -13.02 9.58 -9.07
C ASP A 39 -11.50 9.84 -8.93
N ASP A 40 -10.89 10.55 -9.90
CA ASP A 40 -9.49 10.98 -9.79
C ASP A 40 -9.29 11.93 -8.59
N THR A 41 -10.25 12.80 -8.31
CA THR A 41 -10.20 13.70 -7.15
C THR A 41 -10.28 12.92 -5.83
N LYS A 42 -11.17 11.92 -5.74
CA LYS A 42 -11.30 11.03 -4.58
C LYS A 42 -10.00 10.24 -4.36
N LEU A 43 -9.47 9.64 -5.44
CA LEU A 43 -8.21 8.89 -5.40
C LEU A 43 -7.04 9.76 -4.91
N ARG A 44 -6.89 10.97 -5.44
CA ARG A 44 -5.85 11.91 -5.02
C ARG A 44 -5.98 12.32 -3.56
N LYS A 45 -7.21 12.42 -3.06
CA LYS A 45 -7.46 12.73 -1.64
C LYS A 45 -7.00 11.58 -0.76
N GLU A 46 -7.43 10.34 -1.04
CA GLU A 46 -7.04 9.14 -0.29
C GLU A 46 -5.52 8.92 -0.28
N LEU A 47 -4.88 9.07 -1.44
CA LEU A 47 -3.43 8.94 -1.56
C LEU A 47 -2.69 10.01 -0.75
N ARG A 48 -3.16 11.26 -0.77
CA ARG A 48 -2.56 12.36 0.00
C ARG A 48 -2.70 12.15 1.51
N GLU A 49 -3.86 11.69 1.98
CA GLU A 49 -4.11 11.36 3.39
C GLU A 49 -3.18 10.24 3.88
N SER A 50 -2.79 9.32 2.98
CA SER A 50 -1.85 8.23 3.26
C SER A 50 -0.38 8.59 2.98
N GLY A 51 -0.04 9.85 2.76
CA GLY A 51 1.35 10.30 2.51
C GLY A 51 1.91 9.92 1.13
N VAL A 52 1.09 9.40 0.23
CA VAL A 52 1.50 9.00 -1.12
C VAL A 52 1.42 10.16 -2.10
N LYS A 53 2.51 10.43 -2.81
CA LYS A 53 2.58 11.48 -3.84
C LYS A 53 2.18 10.89 -5.19
N TYR A 54 1.02 11.27 -5.69
CA TYR A 54 0.51 10.87 -7.01
C TYR A 54 0.74 11.97 -8.03
N THR A 55 1.40 11.65 -9.14
CA THR A 55 1.73 12.62 -10.19
C THR A 55 1.56 11.98 -11.58
N VAL A 56 0.84 12.68 -12.46
CA VAL A 56 0.73 12.30 -13.86
C VAL A 56 1.92 12.90 -14.61
N VAL A 57 2.71 12.06 -15.25
CA VAL A 57 3.92 12.47 -15.96
C VAL A 57 4.00 11.77 -17.31
N LYS A 58 4.57 12.44 -18.29
CA LYS A 58 4.80 11.88 -19.63
C LYS A 58 5.77 10.69 -19.55
N ASN A 59 5.45 9.56 -20.22
CA ASN A 59 6.24 8.33 -20.19
C ASN A 59 7.73 8.54 -20.50
N THR A 60 8.04 9.40 -21.47
CA THR A 60 9.44 9.72 -21.81
C THR A 60 10.21 10.43 -20.70
N LEU A 61 9.53 11.14 -19.80
CA LEU A 61 10.15 11.77 -18.63
C LEU A 61 10.31 10.76 -17.49
N ILE A 62 9.31 9.86 -17.31
CA ILE A 62 9.40 8.76 -16.35
C ILE A 62 10.58 7.85 -16.71
N LYS A 63 10.70 7.46 -17.99
CA LYS A 63 11.82 6.65 -18.48
C LYS A 63 13.18 7.27 -18.12
N ARG A 64 13.40 8.53 -18.49
CA ARG A 64 14.65 9.24 -18.18
C ARG A 64 14.92 9.40 -16.68
N ALA A 65 13.87 9.55 -15.88
CA ALA A 65 14.00 9.65 -14.43
C ALA A 65 14.35 8.28 -13.83
N ALA A 66 13.73 7.20 -14.32
CA ALA A 66 14.02 5.83 -13.93
C ALA A 66 15.47 5.41 -14.26
N GLU A 67 15.93 5.72 -15.49
CA GLU A 67 17.32 5.51 -15.90
C GLU A 67 18.31 6.23 -14.96
N LYS A 68 18.03 7.50 -14.60
CA LYS A 68 18.84 8.26 -13.64
C LYS A 68 18.80 7.71 -12.22
N ALA A 69 17.67 7.12 -11.83
CA ALA A 69 17.49 6.49 -10.52
C ALA A 69 18.08 5.08 -10.46
N GLY A 70 18.51 4.50 -11.59
CA GLY A 70 19.06 3.14 -11.67
C GLY A 70 18.00 2.06 -11.79
N LEU A 71 16.74 2.41 -12.05
CA LEU A 71 15.64 1.46 -12.26
C LEU A 71 15.62 0.98 -13.72
N ASN A 72 16.01 -0.27 -13.93
CA ASN A 72 15.97 -0.92 -15.24
C ASN A 72 14.75 -1.83 -15.36
N GLY A 73 14.16 -1.94 -16.57
CA GLY A 73 13.05 -2.87 -16.85
C GLY A 73 11.65 -2.27 -16.72
N ILE A 74 11.53 -0.95 -16.60
CA ILE A 74 10.22 -0.26 -16.60
C ILE A 74 9.78 0.10 -18.03
N ASP A 75 10.70 0.11 -18.97
CA ASP A 75 10.50 0.62 -20.32
C ASP A 75 9.37 -0.07 -21.09
N ASP A 76 9.29 -1.39 -21.00
CA ASP A 76 8.30 -2.20 -21.72
C ASP A 76 6.86 -1.94 -21.25
N VAL A 77 6.71 -1.42 -20.03
CA VAL A 77 5.41 -1.18 -19.38
C VAL A 77 4.93 0.26 -19.57
N LEU A 78 5.79 1.19 -19.98
CA LEU A 78 5.48 2.61 -20.17
C LEU A 78 4.75 2.90 -21.48
N ASN A 79 3.66 2.15 -21.77
CA ASN A 79 2.82 2.37 -22.94
C ASN A 79 1.50 3.05 -22.53
N GLY A 80 0.99 3.96 -23.36
CA GLY A 80 -0.29 4.67 -23.12
C GLY A 80 -0.17 5.78 -22.07
N THR A 81 -1.23 5.98 -21.29
CA THR A 81 -1.27 6.97 -20.21
C THR A 81 -0.60 6.41 -18.97
N SER A 82 0.18 7.20 -18.27
CA SER A 82 0.85 6.73 -17.06
C SER A 82 0.88 7.79 -15.97
N ALA A 83 0.59 7.36 -14.77
CA ALA A 83 0.78 8.13 -13.55
C ALA A 83 1.67 7.34 -12.61
N ILE A 84 2.44 8.04 -11.80
CA ILE A 84 3.33 7.46 -10.80
C ILE A 84 2.86 7.87 -9.41
N ALA A 85 2.70 6.90 -8.54
CA ALA A 85 2.44 7.06 -7.12
C ALA A 85 3.70 6.65 -6.35
N THR A 86 4.25 7.54 -5.53
CA THR A 86 5.46 7.29 -4.75
C THR A 86 5.17 7.45 -3.28
N SER A 87 5.63 6.51 -2.46
CA SER A 87 5.56 6.54 -1.00
C SER A 87 6.96 6.60 -0.40
N ALA A 88 7.16 7.46 0.60
CA ALA A 88 8.43 7.60 1.29
C ALA A 88 8.54 6.67 2.50
N ASP A 89 7.43 6.39 3.19
CA ASP A 89 7.46 5.73 4.51
C ASP A 89 6.79 4.36 4.52
N ASP A 90 5.78 4.14 3.64
CA ASP A 90 4.97 2.92 3.68
C ASP A 90 5.04 2.16 2.35
N TYR A 91 5.48 0.90 2.41
CA TYR A 91 5.57 -0.02 1.27
C TYR A 91 4.20 -0.46 0.74
N VAL A 92 3.17 -0.45 1.59
CA VAL A 92 1.88 -1.09 1.32
C VAL A 92 0.79 -0.09 0.99
N ALA A 93 0.85 1.15 1.54
CA ALA A 93 -0.23 2.13 1.41
C ALA A 93 -0.58 2.42 -0.06
N ALA A 94 0.41 2.67 -0.90
CA ALA A 94 0.20 2.93 -2.32
C ALA A 94 -0.43 1.73 -3.04
N ALA A 95 0.06 0.52 -2.79
CA ALA A 95 -0.43 -0.70 -3.41
C ALA A 95 -1.89 -0.98 -3.02
N ARG A 96 -2.22 -0.86 -1.74
CA ARG A 96 -3.56 -1.10 -1.21
C ARG A 96 -4.60 -0.15 -1.78
N ILE A 97 -4.31 1.15 -1.79
CA ILE A 97 -5.26 2.16 -2.29
C ILE A 97 -5.46 2.01 -3.79
N LEU A 98 -4.37 1.86 -4.55
CA LEU A 98 -4.43 1.74 -6.01
C LEU A 98 -5.08 0.43 -6.45
N GLN A 99 -4.84 -0.68 -5.76
CA GLN A 99 -5.50 -1.95 -6.07
C GLN A 99 -6.99 -1.90 -5.73
N LYS A 100 -7.36 -1.37 -4.55
CA LYS A 100 -8.77 -1.17 -4.17
C LYS A 100 -9.51 -0.32 -5.21
N PHE A 101 -8.86 0.71 -5.71
CA PHE A 101 -9.42 1.56 -6.75
C PHE A 101 -9.52 0.83 -8.11
N ALA A 102 -8.51 0.02 -8.46
CA ALA A 102 -8.53 -0.82 -9.67
C ALA A 102 -9.65 -1.87 -9.64
N ASP A 103 -9.96 -2.43 -8.48
CA ASP A 103 -11.06 -3.39 -8.30
C ASP A 103 -12.46 -2.74 -8.45
N GLN A 104 -12.55 -1.42 -8.26
CA GLN A 104 -13.79 -0.65 -8.42
C GLN A 104 -13.97 -0.07 -9.83
N HIS A 105 -12.90 0.07 -10.60
CA HIS A 105 -12.88 0.74 -11.90
C HIS A 105 -12.12 -0.09 -12.95
N ASP A 106 -12.84 -0.75 -13.85
CA ASP A 106 -12.27 -1.59 -14.91
C ASP A 106 -11.27 -0.87 -15.84
N ASN A 107 -11.40 0.45 -15.94
CA ASN A 107 -10.56 1.29 -16.79
C ASN A 107 -9.20 1.61 -16.14
N PHE A 108 -9.08 1.47 -14.81
CA PHE A 108 -7.85 1.75 -14.07
C PHE A 108 -7.03 0.47 -13.92
N LYS A 109 -5.80 0.49 -14.37
CA LYS A 109 -4.93 -0.68 -14.32
C LYS A 109 -3.58 -0.35 -13.70
N VAL A 110 -3.18 -1.18 -12.76
CA VAL A 110 -1.81 -1.17 -12.24
C VAL A 110 -0.91 -1.82 -13.29
N LYS A 111 0.16 -1.14 -13.70
CA LYS A 111 1.10 -1.64 -14.71
C LYS A 111 2.28 -2.38 -14.09
N THR A 112 2.99 -1.70 -13.23
CA THR A 112 4.17 -2.24 -12.53
C THR A 112 4.47 -1.35 -11.32
N GLY A 113 5.39 -1.77 -10.49
CA GLY A 113 5.90 -0.97 -9.38
C GLY A 113 7.36 -1.27 -9.10
N TYR A 114 7.92 -0.53 -8.18
CA TYR A 114 9.25 -0.78 -7.66
C TYR A 114 9.24 -0.69 -6.14
N LEU A 115 10.11 -1.47 -5.51
CA LEU A 115 10.40 -1.46 -4.08
C LEU A 115 11.92 -1.42 -3.92
N ASP A 116 12.40 -0.51 -3.10
CA ASP A 116 13.85 -0.36 -2.83
C ASP A 116 14.73 -0.39 -4.09
N ASN A 117 14.29 0.30 -5.15
CA ASN A 117 14.92 0.35 -6.48
C ASN A 117 14.89 -0.97 -7.28
N GLU A 118 14.11 -1.96 -6.89
CA GLU A 118 13.86 -3.17 -7.67
C GLU A 118 12.47 -3.15 -8.31
N VAL A 119 12.37 -3.49 -9.58
CA VAL A 119 11.09 -3.61 -10.28
C VAL A 119 10.38 -4.88 -9.84
N ILE A 120 9.11 -4.74 -9.47
CA ILE A 120 8.27 -5.84 -9.00
C ILE A 120 7.17 -6.18 -9.99
N SER A 121 6.81 -7.47 -10.07
CA SER A 121 5.72 -7.96 -10.90
C SER A 121 4.35 -7.57 -10.34
N LEU A 122 3.32 -7.60 -11.20
CA LEU A 122 1.93 -7.34 -10.82
C LEU A 122 1.44 -8.28 -9.71
N GLU A 123 1.83 -9.55 -9.73
CA GLU A 123 1.46 -10.54 -8.71
C GLU A 123 1.97 -10.16 -7.32
N LYS A 124 3.20 -9.64 -7.25
CA LYS A 124 3.77 -9.13 -6.00
C LYS A 124 3.04 -7.89 -5.51
N ILE A 125 2.66 -6.97 -6.42
CA ILE A 125 1.88 -5.77 -6.06
C ILE A 125 0.52 -6.18 -5.49
N GLN A 126 -0.18 -7.13 -6.11
CA GLN A 126 -1.45 -7.66 -5.62
C GLN A 126 -1.30 -8.34 -4.25
N SER A 127 -0.21 -9.07 -4.04
CA SER A 127 0.09 -9.68 -2.74
C SER A 127 0.33 -8.62 -1.66
N LEU A 128 1.07 -7.55 -1.99
CA LEU A 128 1.29 -6.40 -1.10
C LEU A 128 -0.01 -5.67 -0.79
N ALA A 129 -0.88 -5.49 -1.79
CA ALA A 129 -2.17 -4.81 -1.61
C ALA A 129 -3.12 -5.54 -0.63
N LYS A 130 -2.97 -6.85 -0.49
CA LYS A 130 -3.73 -7.67 0.47
C LYS A 130 -3.21 -7.56 1.91
N LEU A 131 -2.02 -7.03 2.11
CA LEU A 131 -1.45 -6.85 3.44
C LEU A 131 -2.16 -5.71 4.18
N PRO A 132 -2.42 -5.86 5.48
CA PRO A 132 -2.91 -4.77 6.32
C PRO A 132 -1.85 -3.68 6.51
N SER A 133 -2.22 -2.57 7.14
CA SER A 133 -1.28 -1.49 7.42
C SER A 133 -0.11 -1.97 8.31
N ARG A 134 1.01 -1.24 8.27
CA ARG A 134 2.20 -1.51 9.08
C ARG A 134 1.87 -1.66 10.57
N GLU A 135 1.00 -0.81 11.08
CA GLU A 135 0.58 -0.85 12.50
C GLU A 135 -0.18 -2.13 12.84
N VAL A 136 -1.08 -2.56 11.95
CA VAL A 136 -1.85 -3.80 12.12
C VAL A 136 -0.93 -5.03 12.00
N LEU A 137 0.06 -5.01 11.10
CA LEU A 137 1.05 -6.07 10.99
C LEU A 137 1.86 -6.20 12.28
N LEU A 138 2.34 -5.08 12.84
CA LEU A 138 3.04 -5.06 14.13
C LEU A 138 2.15 -5.57 15.25
N ALA A 139 0.89 -5.12 15.31
CA ALA A 139 -0.07 -5.59 16.30
C ALA A 139 -0.32 -7.10 16.20
N ASN A 140 -0.43 -7.64 14.98
CA ASN A 140 -0.60 -9.07 14.74
C ASN A 140 0.63 -9.88 15.21
N VAL A 141 1.83 -9.40 14.95
CA VAL A 141 3.07 -10.05 15.40
C VAL A 141 3.15 -10.06 16.92
N LEU A 142 2.89 -8.91 17.57
CA LEU A 142 2.87 -8.82 19.04
C LEU A 142 1.76 -9.71 19.64
N GLY A 143 0.58 -9.74 19.01
CA GLY A 143 -0.50 -10.61 19.38
C GLY A 143 -0.14 -12.10 19.27
N ALA A 144 0.61 -12.49 18.20
CA ALA A 144 1.07 -13.86 18.03
C ALA A 144 2.06 -14.29 19.12
N PHE A 145 2.92 -13.40 19.62
CA PHE A 145 3.79 -13.70 20.77
C PHE A 145 3.02 -13.86 22.08
N GLN A 146 1.92 -13.13 22.27
CA GLN A 146 1.08 -13.23 23.47
C GLN A 146 0.05 -14.37 23.37
N ALA A 147 -0.27 -14.85 22.18
CA ALA A 147 -1.30 -15.85 21.95
C ALA A 147 -1.14 -17.13 22.79
N PRO A 148 0.06 -17.74 22.95
CA PRO A 148 0.22 -18.95 23.78
C PRO A 148 -0.17 -18.72 25.25
N ILE A 149 0.24 -17.58 25.81
CA ILE A 149 -0.06 -17.22 27.21
C ILE A 149 -1.56 -16.95 27.38
N ALA A 150 -2.13 -16.16 26.49
CA ALA A 150 -3.56 -15.83 26.50
C ALA A 150 -4.45 -17.05 26.25
N SER A 151 -4.03 -18.00 25.40
CA SER A 151 -4.77 -19.23 25.16
C SER A 151 -4.76 -20.15 26.36
N PHE A 152 -3.61 -20.26 27.05
CA PHE A 152 -3.52 -21.01 28.30
C PHE A 152 -4.40 -20.41 29.39
N ALA A 153 -4.36 -19.09 29.59
CA ALA A 153 -5.21 -18.43 30.56
C ALA A 153 -6.70 -18.63 30.27
N ARG A 154 -7.12 -18.54 29.01
CA ARG A 154 -8.51 -18.83 28.59
C ARG A 154 -8.91 -20.28 28.82
N ALA A 155 -8.00 -21.24 28.58
CA ALA A 155 -8.28 -22.65 28.84
C ALA A 155 -8.48 -22.90 30.32
N VAL A 156 -7.66 -22.34 31.20
CA VAL A 156 -7.82 -22.41 32.64
C VAL A 156 -9.15 -21.78 33.10
N GLN A 157 -9.47 -20.59 32.57
CA GLN A 157 -10.75 -19.93 32.87
C GLN A 157 -11.95 -20.78 32.45
N ALA A 158 -11.91 -21.38 31.26
CA ALA A 158 -12.98 -22.25 30.79
C ALA A 158 -13.17 -23.51 31.65
N ILE A 159 -12.10 -24.04 32.27
CA ILE A 159 -12.19 -25.15 33.21
C ILE A 159 -12.86 -24.70 34.53
N VAL A 160 -12.48 -23.52 35.03
CA VAL A 160 -13.09 -22.92 36.22
C VAL A 160 -14.57 -22.64 36.00
N ASP A 161 -14.92 -22.07 34.87
CA ASP A 161 -16.31 -21.76 34.52
C ASP A 161 -17.16 -23.04 34.43
N LYS A 162 -16.64 -24.10 33.78
CA LYS A 162 -17.33 -25.41 33.76
C LYS A 162 -17.48 -26.04 35.13
N ASN A 163 -16.48 -25.92 36.00
CA ASN A 163 -16.58 -26.45 37.34
C ASN A 163 -17.60 -25.68 38.20
N ASN A 164 -17.69 -24.36 38.00
CA ASN A 164 -18.70 -23.54 38.68
C ASN A 164 -20.13 -23.78 38.17
N GLU A 165 -20.30 -24.07 36.85
CA GLU A 165 -21.60 -24.49 36.31
C GLU A 165 -22.01 -25.92 36.73
N ALA A 166 -21.03 -26.78 37.00
CA ALA A 166 -21.25 -28.16 37.41
C ALA A 166 -21.44 -28.34 38.94
N ALA A 167 -21.19 -27.28 39.75
CA ALA A 167 -21.49 -27.29 41.15
C ALA A 167 -23.01 -27.03 41.35
N PRO A 168 -23.81 -28.02 41.79
CA PRO A 168 -25.22 -27.76 42.12
C PRO A 168 -25.26 -26.75 43.26
N ALA A 169 -26.21 -25.84 43.20
CA ALA A 169 -26.53 -24.92 44.29
C ALA A 169 -26.79 -25.77 45.57
N GLU A 170 -25.78 -25.76 46.46
CA GLU A 170 -25.92 -26.35 47.77
C GLU A 170 -26.91 -25.50 48.53
N GLU A 171 -28.06 -26.13 48.82
CA GLU A 171 -29.19 -25.56 49.55
C GLU A 171 -28.70 -24.83 50.81
N ALA A 172 -29.08 -23.58 50.96
CA ALA A 172 -28.97 -22.86 52.20
C ALA A 172 -29.88 -23.60 53.25
N PRO A 173 -29.37 -23.95 54.44
CA PRO A 173 -30.20 -24.55 55.46
C PRO A 173 -31.26 -23.54 55.92
N ALA A 174 -32.56 -23.94 55.83
CA ALA A 174 -33.66 -23.25 56.41
C ALA A 174 -33.52 -23.36 57.93
N GLU A 175 -33.20 -22.26 58.60
CA GLU A 175 -33.44 -22.16 60.05
C GLU A 175 -34.94 -21.99 60.36
N ALA A 176 -35.42 -22.91 61.17
CA ALA A 176 -36.71 -22.89 61.79
C ALA A 176 -36.74 -21.91 62.99
#